data_032dbbe0c590a26046c4a88302e0925b
#
_entry.id   032dbbe0c590a26046c4a88302e0925b
#
_cell.length_a   1.000
_cell.length_b   1.000
_cell.length_c   1.000
_cell.angle_alpha   90.00
_cell.angle_beta   90.00
_cell.angle_gamma   90.00
#
_symmetry.space_group_name_H-M   'P 1'
#
loop_
_entity.id
_entity.type
_entity.pdbx_description
1 polymer ?
#
loop_
_entity_poly.entity_id
_entity_poly.type
_entity_poly.pdbx_seq_one_letter_code
_entity_poly.pdbx_strand_id
1 'polypeptide(L)'
;MIDFASLNISVPSNAKTGDVKTKCPECTPTRKNKSDPSLSVNVETGLFMCHNCGWAGTAEKPETRREIRPDVRPVAPGQKKSDAIHERFASRGITESVVVRNRIAKAKVWMPQVGAETGTIAFPYFRGDDCINIKYRTRDKKFKLEQGAELVLYGLNDVAEKTVIVEGEMDKLALEV
;
A
#
# COMPACT_ATOMS: atom_id res chain seq x y z
N MET A 1 -0.47 16.01 -5.12
CA MET A 1 0.26 16.68 -6.23
C MET A 1 1.65 16.05 -6.26
N ILE A 2 2.22 15.80 -7.43
CA ILE A 2 3.57 15.21 -7.54
C ILE A 2 4.59 16.28 -7.20
N ASP A 3 5.60 15.95 -6.38
CA ASP A 3 6.63 16.90 -5.96
C ASP A 3 7.84 16.87 -6.91
N PHE A 4 7.76 17.68 -7.95
CA PHE A 4 8.87 17.88 -8.87
C PHE A 4 9.94 18.84 -8.33
N ALA A 5 9.58 19.66 -7.35
CA ALA A 5 10.47 20.67 -6.78
C ALA A 5 11.60 20.02 -5.97
N SER A 6 11.35 18.90 -5.29
CA SER A 6 12.38 18.14 -4.57
C SER A 6 13.52 17.66 -5.47
N LEU A 7 13.26 17.50 -6.78
CA LEU A 7 14.22 17.11 -7.79
C LEU A 7 14.74 18.31 -8.62
N ASN A 8 14.46 19.53 -8.19
CA ASN A 8 14.77 20.77 -8.91
C ASN A 8 14.19 20.82 -10.34
N ILE A 9 13.11 20.09 -10.61
CA ILE A 9 12.43 20.10 -11.90
C ILE A 9 11.38 21.21 -11.89
N SER A 10 11.55 22.19 -12.78
CA SER A 10 10.58 23.27 -12.97
C SER A 10 9.48 22.84 -13.95
N VAL A 11 8.28 22.66 -13.47
CA VAL A 11 7.10 22.37 -14.30
C VAL A 11 6.26 23.63 -14.45
N PRO A 12 5.83 24.03 -15.67
CA PRO A 12 4.95 25.18 -15.85
C PRO A 12 3.65 25.05 -15.06
N SER A 13 3.21 26.12 -14.39
CA SER A 13 2.01 26.11 -13.53
C SER A 13 0.68 25.83 -14.26
N ASN A 14 0.67 26.03 -15.57
CA ASN A 14 -0.48 25.73 -16.44
C ASN A 14 -0.53 24.27 -16.93
N ALA A 15 0.51 23.48 -16.67
CA ALA A 15 0.58 22.07 -17.05
C ALA A 15 -0.21 21.22 -16.04
N LYS A 16 -1.43 20.80 -16.43
CA LYS A 16 -2.31 20.00 -15.55
C LYS A 16 -2.36 18.52 -15.90
N THR A 17 -2.09 18.17 -17.15
CA THR A 17 -2.17 16.78 -17.66
C THR A 17 -1.08 16.50 -18.68
N GLY A 18 -0.72 15.22 -18.84
CA GLY A 18 0.15 14.72 -19.89
C GLY A 18 1.65 15.04 -19.73
N ASP A 19 2.35 15.00 -20.87
CA ASP A 19 3.79 15.19 -20.92
C ASP A 19 4.16 16.66 -21.21
N VAL A 20 5.09 17.18 -20.44
CA VAL A 20 5.61 18.53 -20.56
C VAL A 20 7.12 18.49 -20.76
N LYS A 21 7.63 19.38 -21.62
CA LYS A 21 9.08 19.54 -21.80
C LYS A 21 9.60 20.71 -20.97
N THR A 22 10.67 20.46 -20.24
CA THR A 22 11.33 21.46 -19.40
C THR A 22 12.85 21.30 -19.43
N LYS A 23 13.57 22.18 -18.75
CA LYS A 23 15.03 22.12 -18.66
C LYS A 23 15.45 21.02 -17.68
N CYS A 24 16.47 20.27 -18.05
CA CYS A 24 17.02 19.25 -17.16
C CYS A 24 17.91 19.89 -16.07
N PRO A 25 17.67 19.71 -14.78
CA PRO A 25 18.51 20.27 -13.72
C PRO A 25 19.93 19.70 -13.77
N GLU A 26 20.11 18.46 -14.19
CA GLU A 26 21.42 17.78 -14.21
C GLU A 26 22.34 18.29 -15.31
N CYS A 27 21.87 18.36 -16.55
CA CYS A 27 22.78 18.67 -17.67
C CYS A 27 22.67 20.10 -18.22
N THR A 28 21.60 20.84 -17.95
CA THR A 28 21.43 22.20 -18.43
C THR A 28 22.56 23.16 -17.96
N PRO A 29 23.08 23.05 -16.72
CA PRO A 29 24.16 23.96 -16.26
C PRO A 29 25.46 23.81 -17.06
N THR A 30 25.80 22.62 -17.52
CA THR A 30 27.07 22.26 -18.13
C THR A 30 27.08 22.31 -19.66
N ARG A 31 25.91 22.32 -20.31
CA ARG A 31 25.79 22.25 -21.76
C ARG A 31 25.83 23.65 -22.44
N LYS A 32 26.22 23.68 -23.74
CA LYS A 32 26.28 24.92 -24.51
C LYS A 32 24.93 25.61 -24.66
N ASN A 33 23.88 24.87 -25.00
CA ASN A 33 22.54 25.40 -25.14
C ASN A 33 21.74 25.21 -23.84
N LYS A 34 21.66 26.26 -23.02
CA LYS A 34 20.97 26.28 -21.74
C LYS A 34 19.44 26.55 -21.84
N SER A 35 18.94 26.85 -23.02
CA SER A 35 17.52 27.15 -23.24
C SER A 35 16.70 25.95 -23.73
N ASP A 36 17.35 24.90 -24.21
CA ASP A 36 16.68 23.73 -24.77
C ASP A 36 15.98 22.86 -23.71
N PRO A 37 14.67 22.61 -23.84
CA PRO A 37 13.87 21.81 -22.90
C PRO A 37 14.02 20.32 -23.19
N SER A 38 15.14 19.73 -22.78
CA SER A 38 15.47 18.33 -23.05
C SER A 38 14.86 17.31 -22.09
N LEU A 39 14.22 17.74 -21.02
CA LEU A 39 13.57 16.89 -20.03
C LEU A 39 12.09 16.76 -20.36
N SER A 40 11.62 15.55 -20.63
CA SER A 40 10.19 15.22 -20.67
C SER A 40 9.74 14.80 -19.28
N VAL A 41 8.58 15.34 -18.85
CA VAL A 41 8.01 15.11 -17.53
C VAL A 41 6.52 14.81 -17.69
N ASN A 42 6.05 13.70 -17.18
CA ASN A 42 4.63 13.40 -17.11
C ASN A 42 4.07 13.89 -15.78
N VAL A 43 3.18 14.89 -15.83
CA VAL A 43 2.66 15.56 -14.62
C VAL A 43 1.63 14.74 -13.84
N GLU A 44 1.10 13.67 -14.43
CA GLU A 44 0.11 12.79 -13.79
C GLU A 44 0.78 11.59 -13.11
N THR A 45 1.80 11.02 -13.74
CA THR A 45 2.50 9.82 -13.25
C THR A 45 3.78 10.14 -12.50
N GLY A 46 4.35 11.33 -12.66
CA GLY A 46 5.63 11.74 -12.09
C GLY A 46 6.85 11.21 -12.86
N LEU A 47 6.66 10.42 -13.90
CA LEU A 47 7.77 9.91 -14.72
C LEU A 47 8.47 11.06 -15.44
N PHE A 48 9.80 10.98 -15.49
CA PHE A 48 10.60 11.93 -16.24
C PHE A 48 11.78 11.25 -16.93
N MET A 49 12.20 11.83 -18.06
CA MET A 49 13.40 11.38 -18.80
C MET A 49 14.03 12.54 -19.56
N CYS A 50 15.32 12.70 -19.40
CA CYS A 50 16.12 13.67 -20.17
C CYS A 50 16.67 13.02 -21.44
N HIS A 51 16.29 13.55 -22.60
CA HIS A 51 16.76 13.05 -23.90
C HIS A 51 18.22 13.44 -24.22
N ASN A 52 18.84 14.31 -23.42
CA ASN A 52 20.24 14.73 -23.63
C ASN A 52 21.25 13.92 -22.78
N CYS A 53 20.99 13.73 -21.49
CA CYS A 53 21.90 13.04 -20.56
C CYS A 53 21.43 11.67 -20.10
N GLY A 54 20.19 11.26 -20.47
CA GLY A 54 19.61 9.99 -20.05
C GLY A 54 19.11 9.95 -18.59
N TRP A 55 19.22 11.07 -17.84
CA TRP A 55 18.69 11.13 -16.50
C TRP A 55 17.18 10.88 -16.48
N ALA A 56 16.74 9.85 -15.78
CA ALA A 56 15.37 9.42 -15.74
C ALA A 56 14.97 8.92 -14.34
N GLY A 57 13.70 8.97 -14.05
CA GLY A 57 13.16 8.52 -12.77
C GLY A 57 11.68 8.83 -12.62
N THR A 58 11.24 8.77 -11.39
CA THR A 58 9.86 9.12 -10.99
C THR A 58 9.93 10.14 -9.86
N ALA A 59 9.30 11.31 -10.06
CA ALA A 59 9.04 12.23 -8.97
C ALA A 59 7.89 11.65 -8.13
N GLU A 60 8.18 11.41 -6.87
CA GLU A 60 7.20 10.84 -5.96
C GLU A 60 6.13 11.88 -5.60
N LYS A 61 4.90 11.43 -5.42
CA LYS A 61 3.94 12.22 -4.65
C LYS A 61 4.56 12.38 -3.26
N PRO A 62 4.53 13.60 -2.67
CA PRO A 62 4.94 13.70 -1.28
C PRO A 62 4.15 12.64 -0.52
N GLU A 63 4.85 11.64 -0.02
CA GLU A 63 4.21 10.69 0.88
C GLU A 63 3.56 11.53 1.98
N THR A 64 2.24 11.54 1.99
CA THR A 64 1.54 11.94 3.20
C THR A 64 1.95 10.88 4.21
N ARG A 65 3.05 11.16 4.92
CA ARG A 65 3.63 10.28 5.92
C ARG A 65 2.46 9.89 6.82
N ARG A 66 2.06 8.64 6.72
CA ARG A 66 0.94 8.12 7.49
C ARG A 66 1.26 8.40 8.95
N GLU A 67 0.49 9.25 9.58
CA GLU A 67 0.65 9.57 10.98
C GLU A 67 0.33 8.29 11.78
N ILE A 68 1.38 7.67 12.31
CA ILE A 68 1.24 6.52 13.21
C ILE A 68 0.98 7.09 14.59
N ARG A 69 -0.14 6.74 15.16
CA ARG A 69 -0.52 7.06 16.53
C ARG A 69 -0.28 5.82 17.40
N PRO A 70 0.74 5.79 18.25
CA PRO A 70 1.14 4.60 19.03
C PRO A 70 0.06 4.09 19.99
N ASP A 71 -0.87 4.98 20.37
CA ASP A 71 -2.01 4.69 21.22
C ASP A 71 -3.17 3.98 20.49
N VAL A 72 -3.16 4.00 19.14
CA VAL A 72 -4.19 3.31 18.36
C VAL A 72 -3.94 1.81 18.38
N ARG A 73 -4.74 1.11 19.15
CA ARG A 73 -4.77 -0.36 19.22
C ARG A 73 -6.16 -0.84 18.83
N PRO A 74 -6.34 -1.33 17.60
CA PRO A 74 -7.64 -1.84 17.18
C PRO A 74 -7.99 -3.12 17.95
N VAL A 75 -9.27 -3.26 18.28
CA VAL A 75 -9.78 -4.49 18.88
C VAL A 75 -10.09 -5.48 17.77
N ALA A 76 -9.43 -6.64 17.81
CA ALA A 76 -9.72 -7.70 16.86
C ALA A 76 -11.21 -8.09 16.93
N PRO A 77 -11.91 -8.20 15.79
CA PRO A 77 -13.33 -8.57 15.81
C PRO A 77 -13.51 -9.96 16.42
N GLY A 78 -14.56 -10.10 17.21
CA GLY A 78 -14.89 -11.39 17.83
C GLY A 78 -15.15 -12.47 16.78
N GLN A 79 -14.60 -13.65 17.00
CA GLN A 79 -14.83 -14.81 16.15
C GLN A 79 -16.25 -15.33 16.35
N LYS A 80 -17.18 -14.90 15.50
CA LYS A 80 -18.46 -15.58 15.34
C LYS A 80 -18.30 -16.67 14.28
N LYS A 81 -18.67 -17.90 14.59
CA LYS A 81 -18.75 -18.97 13.57
C LYS A 81 -19.56 -18.42 12.38
N SER A 82 -18.94 -18.46 11.22
CA SER A 82 -19.57 -18.01 9.98
C SER A 82 -19.22 -18.97 8.87
N ASP A 83 -20.18 -19.85 8.56
CA ASP A 83 -20.06 -20.87 7.54
C ASP A 83 -19.53 -20.30 6.22
N ALA A 84 -20.00 -19.13 5.82
CA ALA A 84 -19.55 -18.49 4.59
C ALA A 84 -18.08 -17.99 4.61
N ILE A 85 -17.44 -17.75 5.77
CA ILE A 85 -15.99 -17.55 5.83
C ILE A 85 -15.29 -18.88 5.64
N HIS A 86 -15.71 -19.89 6.39
CA HIS A 86 -15.10 -21.22 6.35
C HIS A 86 -15.18 -21.82 4.94
N GLU A 87 -16.33 -21.75 4.28
CA GLU A 87 -16.49 -22.18 2.87
C GLU A 87 -15.53 -21.45 1.91
N ARG A 88 -15.42 -20.13 2.06
CA ARG A 88 -14.51 -19.33 1.21
C ARG A 88 -13.04 -19.70 1.40
N PHE A 89 -12.62 -20.00 2.61
CA PHE A 89 -11.24 -20.41 2.90
C PHE A 89 -11.02 -21.88 2.52
N ALA A 90 -11.99 -22.75 2.79
CA ALA A 90 -11.95 -24.15 2.41
C ALA A 90 -11.82 -24.36 0.89
N SER A 91 -12.47 -23.53 0.07
CA SER A 91 -12.33 -23.55 -1.39
C SER A 91 -10.90 -23.25 -1.89
N ARG A 92 -10.02 -22.79 -0.99
CA ARG A 92 -8.59 -22.51 -1.22
C ARG A 92 -7.67 -23.47 -0.46
N GLY A 93 -8.22 -24.53 0.11
CA GLY A 93 -7.50 -25.49 0.92
C GLY A 93 -7.15 -25.01 2.33
N ILE A 94 -7.57 -23.82 2.74
CA ILE A 94 -7.28 -23.25 4.07
C ILE A 94 -8.28 -23.79 5.07
N THR A 95 -7.80 -24.51 6.09
CA THR A 95 -8.63 -25.18 7.08
C THR A 95 -9.26 -24.22 8.10
N GLU A 96 -10.34 -24.66 8.76
CA GLU A 96 -10.99 -23.90 9.83
C GLU A 96 -10.00 -23.59 10.97
N SER A 97 -9.15 -24.53 11.34
CA SER A 97 -8.14 -24.34 12.38
C SER A 97 -7.19 -23.18 12.09
N VAL A 98 -6.76 -23.01 10.83
CA VAL A 98 -5.92 -21.89 10.39
C VAL A 98 -6.69 -20.57 10.49
N VAL A 99 -7.96 -20.53 10.07
CA VAL A 99 -8.82 -19.34 10.18
C VAL A 99 -8.99 -18.92 11.64
N VAL A 100 -9.27 -19.87 12.53
CA VAL A 100 -9.43 -19.65 13.96
C VAL A 100 -8.13 -19.19 14.61
N ARG A 101 -7.02 -19.85 14.34
CA ARG A 101 -5.69 -19.51 14.88
C ARG A 101 -5.30 -18.06 14.53
N ASN A 102 -5.58 -17.64 13.32
CA ASN A 102 -5.26 -16.29 12.85
C ASN A 102 -6.33 -15.24 13.21
N ARG A 103 -7.35 -15.64 13.99
CA ARG A 103 -8.45 -14.77 14.46
C ARG A 103 -9.14 -14.02 13.31
N ILE A 104 -9.26 -14.65 12.15
CA ILE A 104 -9.92 -14.07 10.98
C ILE A 104 -11.42 -14.02 11.21
N ALA A 105 -12.05 -12.90 10.90
CA ALA A 105 -13.47 -12.70 11.15
C ALA A 105 -14.15 -11.85 10.08
N LYS A 106 -15.49 -11.90 10.05
CA LYS A 106 -16.28 -10.92 9.29
C LYS A 106 -16.32 -9.61 10.06
N ALA A 107 -16.21 -8.52 9.32
CA ALA A 107 -16.43 -7.18 9.83
C ALA A 107 -17.26 -6.37 8.83
N LYS A 108 -18.02 -5.40 9.34
CA LYS A 108 -18.68 -4.40 8.51
C LYS A 108 -18.02 -3.07 8.81
N VAL A 109 -17.36 -2.50 7.82
CA VAL A 109 -16.57 -1.28 7.97
C VAL A 109 -16.82 -0.32 6.82
N TRP A 110 -16.63 0.96 7.08
CA TRP A 110 -16.63 1.98 6.04
C TRP A 110 -15.44 1.78 5.11
N MET A 111 -15.70 1.58 3.83
CA MET A 111 -14.70 1.40 2.78
C MET A 111 -14.67 2.64 1.89
N PRO A 112 -13.61 3.50 1.99
CA PRO A 112 -13.52 4.73 1.19
C PRO A 112 -13.64 4.51 -0.32
N GLN A 113 -13.09 3.39 -0.82
CA GLN A 113 -13.14 3.05 -2.26
C GLN A 113 -14.54 2.62 -2.73
N VAL A 114 -15.45 2.35 -1.80
CA VAL A 114 -16.85 1.98 -2.07
C VAL A 114 -17.78 3.14 -1.75
N GLY A 115 -17.39 4.02 -0.82
CA GLY A 115 -18.21 5.10 -0.31
C GLY A 115 -19.34 4.62 0.61
N ALA A 116 -19.23 3.42 1.18
CA ALA A 116 -20.27 2.81 2.02
C ALA A 116 -19.70 1.84 3.07
N GLU A 117 -20.48 1.56 4.11
CA GLU A 117 -20.22 0.42 4.98
C GLU A 117 -20.37 -0.89 4.22
N THR A 118 -19.35 -1.70 4.21
CA THR A 118 -19.25 -2.91 3.40
C THR A 118 -18.84 -4.11 4.25
N GLY A 119 -19.42 -5.27 3.97
CA GLY A 119 -18.99 -6.54 4.53
C GLY A 119 -17.58 -6.90 4.05
N THR A 120 -16.69 -7.16 4.98
CA THR A 120 -15.28 -7.45 4.73
C THR A 120 -14.82 -8.68 5.51
N ILE A 121 -13.70 -9.24 5.10
CA ILE A 121 -12.88 -10.14 5.91
C ILE A 121 -11.84 -9.28 6.62
N ALA A 122 -11.76 -9.41 7.93
CA ALA A 122 -10.76 -8.77 8.77
C ALA A 122 -9.60 -9.73 9.02
N PHE A 123 -8.39 -9.27 8.74
CA PHE A 123 -7.13 -9.94 9.04
C PHE A 123 -6.44 -9.14 10.15
N PRO A 124 -6.52 -9.56 11.41
CA PRO A 124 -5.83 -8.88 12.50
C PRO A 124 -4.33 -9.21 12.49
N TYR A 125 -3.52 -8.20 12.77
CA TYR A 125 -2.05 -8.29 12.85
C TYR A 125 -1.63 -8.18 14.30
N PHE A 126 -0.85 -9.13 14.77
CA PHE A 126 -0.47 -9.25 16.17
C PHE A 126 1.03 -9.06 16.38
N ARG A 127 1.36 -8.52 17.56
CA ARG A 127 2.69 -8.56 18.18
C ARG A 127 2.48 -9.10 19.60
N GLY A 128 2.91 -10.34 19.86
CA GLY A 128 2.48 -11.05 21.04
C GLY A 128 0.93 -11.20 21.03
N ASP A 129 0.30 -10.84 22.13
CA ASP A 129 -1.16 -10.88 22.25
C ASP A 129 -1.87 -9.61 21.78
N ASP A 130 -1.11 -8.54 21.53
CA ASP A 130 -1.66 -7.25 21.14
C ASP A 130 -2.04 -7.21 19.66
N CYS A 131 -3.28 -6.80 19.38
CA CYS A 131 -3.71 -6.47 18.02
C CYS A 131 -3.15 -5.10 17.64
N ILE A 132 -2.18 -5.08 16.73
CA ILE A 132 -1.48 -3.86 16.32
C ILE A 132 -2.16 -3.18 15.15
N ASN A 133 -2.73 -3.96 14.23
CA ASN A 133 -3.44 -3.43 13.05
C ASN A 133 -4.51 -4.43 12.59
N ILE A 134 -5.42 -3.97 11.75
CA ILE A 134 -6.38 -4.84 11.07
C ILE A 134 -6.42 -4.43 9.59
N LYS A 135 -6.27 -5.40 8.72
CA LYS A 135 -6.50 -5.22 7.28
C LYS A 135 -7.87 -5.79 6.93
N TYR A 136 -8.67 -4.95 6.33
CA TYR A 136 -10.01 -5.31 5.85
C TYR A 136 -9.95 -5.56 4.35
N ARG A 137 -10.62 -6.62 3.89
CA ARG A 137 -10.69 -6.99 2.48
C ARG A 137 -12.13 -7.22 2.07
N THR A 138 -12.59 -6.53 1.03
CA THR A 138 -13.88 -6.78 0.39
C THR A 138 -13.83 -8.01 -0.53
N ARG A 139 -15.01 -8.45 -0.99
CA ARG A 139 -15.11 -9.51 -2.00
C ARG A 139 -14.36 -9.13 -3.30
N ASP A 140 -14.44 -7.87 -3.70
CA ASP A 140 -13.87 -7.33 -4.95
C ASP A 140 -12.41 -6.88 -4.79
N LYS A 141 -11.69 -7.42 -3.78
CA LYS A 141 -10.27 -7.16 -3.53
C LYS A 141 -9.92 -5.69 -3.27
N LYS A 142 -10.85 -4.91 -2.68
CA LYS A 142 -10.53 -3.59 -2.13
C LYS A 142 -10.04 -3.76 -0.70
N PHE A 143 -9.05 -2.97 -0.30
CA PHE A 143 -8.36 -3.13 0.97
C PHE A 143 -8.38 -1.83 1.77
N LYS A 144 -8.42 -1.96 3.08
CA LYS A 144 -8.26 -0.87 4.04
C LYS A 144 -7.48 -1.39 5.24
N LEU A 145 -6.53 -0.61 5.73
CA LEU A 145 -5.88 -0.80 7.04
C LEU A 145 -6.52 0.14 8.04
N GLU A 146 -6.44 -0.20 9.33
CA GLU A 146 -6.89 0.69 10.39
C GLU A 146 -6.10 2.00 10.37
N GLN A 147 -6.82 3.12 10.42
CA GLN A 147 -6.21 4.44 10.29
C GLN A 147 -5.41 4.80 11.55
N GLY A 148 -4.17 5.23 11.37
CA GLY A 148 -3.29 5.60 12.47
C GLY A 148 -2.63 4.43 13.19
N ALA A 149 -3.07 3.18 12.98
CA ALA A 149 -2.44 2.01 13.56
C ALA A 149 -1.04 1.75 12.97
N GLU A 150 -0.15 1.20 13.77
CA GLU A 150 1.22 0.85 13.38
C GLU A 150 1.22 -0.18 12.25
N LEU A 151 2.18 -0.08 11.32
CA LEU A 151 2.38 -1.08 10.28
C LEU A 151 3.33 -2.15 10.78
N VAL A 152 2.86 -3.39 10.81
CA VAL A 152 3.66 -4.57 11.14
C VAL A 152 3.44 -5.65 10.10
N LEU A 153 4.32 -6.64 10.06
CA LEU A 153 4.14 -7.80 9.17
C LEU A 153 3.00 -8.69 9.67
N TYR A 154 2.22 -9.24 8.74
CA TYR A 154 1.24 -10.28 9.05
C TYR A 154 1.96 -11.58 9.41
N GLY A 155 1.54 -12.21 10.50
CA GLY A 155 2.22 -13.40 11.01
C GLY A 155 3.55 -13.11 11.71
N LEU A 156 3.76 -11.90 12.24
CA LEU A 156 4.98 -11.54 12.96
C LEU A 156 5.29 -12.50 14.13
N ASN A 157 4.26 -13.05 14.78
CA ASN A 157 4.42 -14.01 15.87
C ASN A 157 4.89 -15.40 15.40
N ASP A 158 4.83 -15.69 14.11
CA ASP A 158 5.21 -16.98 13.53
C ASP A 158 6.65 -16.97 13.00
N VAL A 159 7.39 -15.86 13.18
CA VAL A 159 8.79 -15.73 12.76
C VAL A 159 9.67 -16.64 13.60
N ALA A 160 10.45 -17.49 12.95
CA ALA A 160 11.36 -18.45 13.54
C ALA A 160 12.73 -18.40 12.84
N GLU A 161 13.67 -19.24 13.27
CA GLU A 161 15.02 -19.33 12.66
C GLU A 161 14.96 -19.56 11.14
N LYS A 162 13.96 -20.36 10.68
CA LYS A 162 13.66 -20.52 9.25
C LYS A 162 12.27 -19.99 9.01
N THR A 163 12.17 -18.98 8.17
CA THR A 163 10.93 -18.28 7.88
C THR A 163 10.75 -18.12 6.37
N VAL A 164 9.55 -18.38 5.87
CA VAL A 164 9.16 -18.13 4.49
C VAL A 164 8.42 -16.79 4.43
N ILE A 165 8.85 -15.90 3.56
CA ILE A 165 8.20 -14.62 3.31
C ILE A 165 7.35 -14.72 2.05
N VAL A 166 6.09 -14.30 2.13
CA VAL A 166 5.11 -14.31 1.03
C VAL A 166 4.48 -12.93 0.86
N GLU A 167 3.84 -12.68 -0.29
CA GLU A 167 3.32 -11.36 -0.63
C GLU A 167 2.03 -10.99 0.14
N GLY A 168 1.23 -11.97 0.56
CA GLY A 168 -0.09 -11.69 1.10
C GLY A 168 -0.56 -12.60 2.21
N GLU A 169 -1.59 -12.13 2.93
CA GLU A 169 -2.20 -12.86 4.06
C GLU A 169 -2.74 -14.24 3.62
N MET A 170 -3.33 -14.31 2.42
CA MET A 170 -3.90 -15.54 1.91
C MET A 170 -2.83 -16.61 1.61
N ASP A 171 -1.65 -16.17 1.16
CA ASP A 171 -0.55 -17.08 0.83
C ASP A 171 0.08 -17.61 2.14
N LYS A 172 0.23 -16.73 3.14
CA LYS A 172 0.66 -17.14 4.48
C LYS A 172 -0.28 -18.19 5.07
N LEU A 173 -1.59 -17.97 4.98
CA LEU A 173 -2.58 -18.93 5.50
C LEU A 173 -2.58 -20.26 4.76
N ALA A 174 -2.31 -20.26 3.45
CA ALA A 174 -2.20 -21.46 2.65
C ALA A 174 -0.96 -22.32 2.99
N LEU A 175 0.10 -21.69 3.50
CA LEU A 175 1.31 -22.40 3.96
C LEU A 175 1.20 -22.95 5.39
N GLU A 176 0.14 -22.59 6.12
CA GLU A 176 -0.11 -23.09 7.48
C GLU A 176 -0.94 -24.39 7.54
N VAL A 177 -1.32 -24.92 6.40
CA VAL A 177 -2.17 -26.12 6.28
C VAL A 177 -1.40 -27.41 6.55
#